data_6814462c5feb7bf01a95e994c27649b2
#
_entry.id   6814462c5feb7bf01a95e994c27649b2
#
_cell.length_a   1.000
_cell.length_b   1.000
_cell.length_c   1.000
_cell.angle_alpha   90.00
_cell.angle_beta   90.00
_cell.angle_gamma   90.00
#
_symmetry.space_group_name_H-M   'P 1'
#
loop_
_entity.id
_entity.type
_entity.pdbx_description
1 polymer ?
#
loop_
_entity_poly.entity_id
_entity_poly.type
_entity_poly.pdbx_seq_one_letter_code
_entity_poly.pdbx_strand_id
1 'polypeptide(L)'
;MKLYLIRHGMTFGNTLGRYIGTTDEPLSPEGRAALGQYAYPACGVLFVSPLKRCRETAQILYPGKEQHVIRGFAECDFGEFENKNYRELSGNPDYQRWIDSGGTMAFPGGESQESFRRRCAEAFLEMMEACRKMGADSAACVVHGGTIMSILAEYAVPREDFYHWQIKNGEGYACGADLDQWAAGIHELKVCEKFSAESGKRGERQ
;
A
#
# COMPACT_ATOMS: atom_id res chain seq x y z
N MET A 1 2.41 -15.33 -12.04
CA MET A 1 1.84 -15.45 -10.68
C MET A 1 0.76 -14.42 -10.44
N LYS A 2 -0.15 -14.64 -9.47
CA LYS A 2 -1.15 -13.66 -9.03
C LYS A 2 -0.59 -12.82 -7.88
N LEU A 3 -0.80 -11.51 -7.91
CA LEU A 3 -0.34 -10.59 -6.88
C LEU A 3 -1.51 -9.72 -6.40
N TYR A 4 -1.63 -9.57 -5.09
CA TYR A 4 -2.65 -8.75 -4.44
C TYR A 4 -1.98 -7.65 -3.62
N LEU A 5 -2.10 -6.41 -4.06
CA LEU A 5 -1.62 -5.24 -3.33
C LEU A 5 -2.78 -4.69 -2.51
N ILE A 6 -2.68 -4.72 -1.19
CA ILE A 6 -3.79 -4.41 -0.27
C ILE A 6 -3.37 -3.24 0.62
N ARG A 7 -4.18 -2.18 0.64
CA ARG A 7 -4.00 -1.10 1.60
C ARG A 7 -4.50 -1.54 2.98
N HIS A 8 -3.74 -1.26 4.02
CA HIS A 8 -4.13 -1.55 5.41
C HIS A 8 -5.52 -0.99 5.76
N GLY A 9 -6.17 -1.56 6.76
CA GLY A 9 -7.43 -1.09 7.32
C GLY A 9 -7.31 0.31 7.94
N MET A 10 -8.42 0.93 8.24
CA MET A 10 -8.48 2.30 8.74
C MET A 10 -7.89 2.40 10.16
N THR A 11 -7.08 3.45 10.39
CA THR A 11 -6.54 3.83 11.70
C THR A 11 -7.29 5.05 12.24
N PHE A 12 -7.08 5.41 13.51
CA PHE A 12 -7.70 6.61 14.08
C PHE A 12 -7.24 7.88 13.35
N GLY A 13 -5.94 8.02 13.05
CA GLY A 13 -5.42 9.14 12.28
C GLY A 13 -6.04 9.26 10.89
N ASN A 14 -6.34 8.13 10.23
CA ASN A 14 -7.04 8.13 8.94
C ASN A 14 -8.47 8.68 9.05
N THR A 15 -9.19 8.43 10.15
CA THR A 15 -10.55 9.01 10.35
C THR A 15 -10.52 10.53 10.48
N LEU A 16 -9.41 11.08 10.93
CA LEU A 16 -9.19 12.52 11.07
C LEU A 16 -8.55 13.16 9.82
N GLY A 17 -8.30 12.38 8.77
CA GLY A 17 -7.64 12.84 7.54
C GLY A 17 -6.20 13.31 7.75
N ARG A 18 -5.49 12.74 8.73
CA ARG A 18 -4.11 13.09 9.05
C ARG A 18 -3.11 12.37 8.15
N TYR A 19 -1.97 12.99 7.94
CA TYR A 19 -0.78 12.35 7.36
C TYR A 19 -0.22 11.37 8.38
N ILE A 20 -0.33 10.08 8.12
CA ILE A 20 0.14 9.00 8.99
C ILE A 20 1.17 8.17 8.23
N GLY A 21 2.42 8.53 8.38
CA GLY A 21 3.56 7.87 7.76
C GLY A 21 4.32 7.00 8.76
N THR A 22 5.30 7.59 9.43
CA THR A 22 6.16 6.93 10.42
C THR A 22 5.45 6.67 11.75
N THR A 23 4.37 7.38 12.05
CA THR A 23 3.51 7.12 13.23
C THR A 23 2.99 5.68 13.21
N ASP A 24 3.45 4.87 14.16
CA ASP A 24 3.13 3.43 14.21
C ASP A 24 1.88 3.16 15.04
N GLU A 25 0.74 3.69 14.58
CA GLU A 25 -0.56 3.50 15.23
C GLU A 25 -1.25 2.18 14.78
N PRO A 26 -2.07 1.57 15.66
CA PRO A 26 -2.85 0.39 15.35
C PRO A 26 -4.08 0.73 14.49
N LEU A 27 -4.78 -0.30 14.01
CA LEU A 27 -6.11 -0.15 13.41
C LEU A 27 -7.11 0.40 14.42
N SER A 28 -8.02 1.26 13.96
CA SER A 28 -9.19 1.65 14.76
C SER A 28 -10.15 0.46 14.94
N PRO A 29 -11.01 0.46 15.97
CA PRO A 29 -12.03 -0.57 16.13
C PRO A 29 -12.94 -0.72 14.90
N GLU A 30 -13.32 0.41 14.29
CA GLU A 30 -14.14 0.45 13.08
C GLU A 30 -13.35 -0.11 11.87
N GLY A 31 -12.06 0.23 11.77
CA GLY A 31 -11.16 -0.30 10.72
C GLY A 31 -11.01 -1.82 10.82
N ARG A 32 -10.89 -2.36 12.03
CA ARG A 32 -10.86 -3.82 12.27
C ARG A 32 -12.18 -4.48 11.86
N ALA A 33 -13.32 -3.92 12.30
CA ALA A 33 -14.64 -4.46 12.00
C ALA A 33 -14.93 -4.44 10.49
N ALA A 34 -14.51 -3.39 9.78
CA ALA A 34 -14.70 -3.27 8.34
C ALA A 34 -13.95 -4.37 7.55
N LEU A 35 -12.72 -4.71 7.94
CA LEU A 35 -11.94 -5.76 7.27
C LEU A 35 -12.60 -7.14 7.35
N GLY A 36 -13.24 -7.45 8.48
CA GLY A 36 -13.91 -8.75 8.69
C GLY A 36 -15.19 -8.96 7.87
N GLN A 37 -15.68 -7.92 7.19
CA GLN A 37 -16.90 -7.99 6.40
C GLN A 37 -16.68 -8.45 4.95
N TYR A 38 -15.43 -8.67 4.51
CA TYR A 38 -15.10 -8.91 3.12
C TYR A 38 -14.28 -10.18 2.93
N ALA A 39 -14.52 -10.85 1.79
CA ALA A 39 -13.69 -11.94 1.33
C ALA A 39 -12.49 -11.40 0.54
N TYR A 40 -11.30 -11.64 1.06
CA TYR A 40 -10.05 -11.32 0.35
C TYR A 40 -9.54 -12.55 -0.38
N PRO A 41 -8.83 -12.36 -1.52
CA PRO A 41 -8.26 -13.48 -2.27
C PRO A 41 -7.26 -14.28 -1.43
N ALA A 42 -7.31 -15.60 -1.52
CA ALA A 42 -6.29 -16.46 -0.92
C ALA A 42 -4.92 -16.25 -1.59
N CYS A 43 -3.85 -16.34 -0.82
CA CYS A 43 -2.49 -16.20 -1.32
C CYS A 43 -1.59 -17.33 -0.83
N GLY A 44 -0.57 -17.68 -1.61
CA GLY A 44 0.48 -18.62 -1.22
C GLY A 44 1.44 -18.00 -0.19
N VAL A 45 1.93 -16.81 -0.45
CA VAL A 45 2.89 -16.07 0.38
C VAL A 45 2.31 -14.73 0.80
N LEU A 46 2.63 -14.27 2.02
CA LEU A 46 2.14 -13.00 2.57
C LEU A 46 3.31 -12.10 2.94
N PHE A 47 3.38 -10.95 2.29
CA PHE A 47 4.33 -9.88 2.60
C PHE A 47 3.63 -8.71 3.29
N VAL A 48 4.35 -8.00 4.16
CA VAL A 48 3.78 -6.90 4.94
C VAL A 48 4.77 -5.75 5.13
N SER A 49 4.25 -4.54 5.22
CA SER A 49 4.97 -3.40 5.79
C SER A 49 5.29 -3.66 7.27
N PRO A 50 6.40 -3.11 7.82
CA PRO A 50 6.75 -3.28 9.22
C PRO A 50 5.74 -2.66 10.20
N LEU A 51 4.92 -1.69 9.75
CA LEU A 51 4.05 -0.90 10.62
C LEU A 51 2.83 -1.69 11.14
N LYS A 52 2.45 -1.44 12.39
CA LYS A 52 1.39 -2.17 13.11
C LYS A 52 0.11 -2.31 12.31
N ARG A 53 -0.39 -1.22 11.74
CA ARG A 53 -1.63 -1.20 10.94
C ARG A 53 -1.63 -2.21 9.78
N CYS A 54 -0.48 -2.42 9.14
CA CYS A 54 -0.35 -3.42 8.08
C CYS A 54 -0.28 -4.84 8.64
N ARG A 55 0.48 -5.04 9.71
CA ARG A 55 0.62 -6.34 10.37
C ARG A 55 -0.69 -6.82 10.98
N GLU A 56 -1.45 -5.92 11.61
CA GLU A 56 -2.77 -6.21 12.15
C GLU A 56 -3.79 -6.49 11.04
N THR A 57 -3.76 -5.71 9.95
CA THR A 57 -4.56 -6.01 8.76
C THR A 57 -4.27 -7.40 8.23
N ALA A 58 -2.99 -7.74 8.03
CA ALA A 58 -2.57 -9.04 7.56
C ALA A 58 -3.02 -10.19 8.49
N GLN A 59 -2.96 -9.99 9.81
CA GLN A 59 -3.43 -10.97 10.79
C GLN A 59 -4.95 -11.23 10.69
N ILE A 60 -5.73 -10.19 10.38
CA ILE A 60 -7.19 -10.30 10.23
C ILE A 60 -7.54 -10.99 8.91
N LEU A 61 -6.88 -10.60 7.80
CA LEU A 61 -7.20 -11.13 6.48
C LEU A 61 -6.68 -12.54 6.24
N TYR A 62 -5.55 -12.88 6.83
CA TYR A 62 -4.83 -14.15 6.64
C TYR A 62 -4.40 -14.75 7.98
N PRO A 63 -5.35 -15.15 8.85
CA PRO A 63 -5.05 -15.64 10.18
C PRO A 63 -4.13 -16.88 10.13
N GLY A 64 -3.10 -16.87 10.96
CA GLY A 64 -2.13 -17.99 11.04
C GLY A 64 -1.10 -18.06 9.91
N LYS A 65 -1.19 -17.20 8.87
CA LYS A 65 -0.21 -17.17 7.79
C LYS A 65 1.06 -16.43 8.24
N GLU A 66 2.24 -16.98 7.92
CA GLU A 66 3.52 -16.31 8.14
C GLU A 66 3.59 -14.98 7.40
N GLN A 67 4.05 -13.94 8.10
CA GLN A 67 4.20 -12.59 7.56
C GLN A 67 5.67 -12.29 7.26
N HIS A 68 6.02 -12.21 5.98
CA HIS A 68 7.35 -11.78 5.53
C HIS A 68 7.42 -10.24 5.53
N VAL A 69 8.12 -9.68 6.51
CA VAL A 69 8.22 -8.23 6.70
C VAL A 69 9.27 -7.64 5.75
N ILE A 70 8.86 -6.69 4.89
CA ILE A 70 9.78 -5.92 4.04
C ILE A 70 9.84 -4.48 4.56
N ARG A 71 11.00 -4.08 5.09
CA ARG A 71 11.19 -2.76 5.71
C ARG A 71 10.99 -1.62 4.73
N GLY A 72 11.41 -1.80 3.48
CA GLY A 72 11.24 -0.82 2.42
C GLY A 72 9.77 -0.51 2.06
N PHE A 73 8.80 -1.26 2.57
CA PHE A 73 7.37 -0.97 2.41
C PHE A 73 6.78 -0.08 3.50
N ALA A 74 7.58 0.49 4.41
CA ALA A 74 7.09 1.51 5.33
C ALA A 74 6.49 2.70 4.54
N GLU A 75 5.50 3.38 5.12
CA GLU A 75 4.88 4.56 4.48
C GLU A 75 5.89 5.71 4.41
N CYS A 76 5.56 6.72 3.63
CA CYS A 76 6.35 7.95 3.50
C CYS A 76 6.54 8.62 4.86
N ASP A 77 7.75 9.10 5.13
CA ASP A 77 8.02 9.98 6.26
C ASP A 77 7.53 11.39 5.94
N PHE A 78 6.42 11.78 6.56
CA PHE A 78 5.82 13.10 6.35
C PHE A 78 6.49 14.20 7.19
N GLY A 79 7.54 13.89 7.95
CA GLY A 79 8.33 14.84 8.71
C GLY A 79 7.49 15.73 9.62
N GLU A 80 7.59 17.04 9.49
CA GLU A 80 6.84 17.98 10.33
C GLU A 80 5.32 17.99 10.07
N PHE A 81 4.85 17.37 8.98
CA PHE A 81 3.41 17.21 8.71
C PHE A 81 2.83 15.95 9.33
N GLU A 82 3.68 15.10 9.90
CA GLU A 82 3.27 13.85 10.53
C GLU A 82 2.20 14.08 11.60
N ASN A 83 1.17 13.24 11.59
CA ASN A 83 0.03 13.26 12.52
C ASN A 83 -0.75 14.59 12.57
N LYS A 84 -0.74 15.35 11.46
CA LYS A 84 -1.54 16.56 11.25
C LYS A 84 -2.38 16.42 9.99
N ASN A 85 -3.53 17.08 9.92
CA ASN A 85 -4.34 17.17 8.72
C ASN A 85 -4.23 18.55 8.06
N TYR A 86 -4.83 18.72 6.88
CA TYR A 86 -4.76 19.96 6.12
C TYR A 86 -5.30 21.19 6.88
N ARG A 87 -6.25 21.00 7.83
CA ARG A 87 -6.79 22.10 8.65
C ARG A 87 -5.79 22.51 9.71
N GLU A 88 -5.15 21.54 10.36
CA GLU A 88 -4.12 21.76 11.38
C GLU A 88 -2.83 22.36 10.76
N LEU A 89 -2.61 22.12 9.47
CA LEU A 89 -1.49 22.70 8.70
C LEU A 89 -1.85 24.02 8.01
N SER A 90 -3.11 24.47 8.11
CA SER A 90 -3.56 25.74 7.52
C SER A 90 -2.76 26.91 8.11
N GLY A 91 -2.21 27.78 7.23
CA GLY A 91 -1.36 28.90 7.64
C GLY A 91 0.11 28.54 7.90
N ASN A 92 0.49 27.27 7.82
CA ASN A 92 1.90 26.88 7.88
C ASN A 92 2.58 27.22 6.53
N PRO A 93 3.64 28.07 6.50
CA PRO A 93 4.26 28.49 5.25
C PRO A 93 4.97 27.34 4.51
N ASP A 94 5.49 26.34 5.23
CA ASP A 94 6.11 25.17 4.63
C ASP A 94 5.07 24.28 3.96
N TYR A 95 3.89 24.13 4.58
CA TYR A 95 2.79 23.41 3.99
C TYR A 95 2.27 24.10 2.73
N GLN A 96 2.17 25.44 2.73
CA GLN A 96 1.77 26.18 1.54
C GLN A 96 2.78 26.02 0.41
N ARG A 97 4.09 26.12 0.70
CA ARG A 97 5.14 25.88 -0.31
C ARG A 97 5.08 24.47 -0.88
N TRP A 98 4.80 23.47 -0.03
CA TRP A 98 4.65 22.09 -0.47
C TRP A 98 3.43 21.93 -1.40
N ILE A 99 2.29 22.54 -1.07
CA ILE A 99 1.10 22.56 -1.93
C ILE A 99 1.41 23.24 -3.27
N ASP A 100 2.04 24.43 -3.24
CA ASP A 100 2.37 25.23 -4.44
C ASP A 100 3.33 24.46 -5.38
N SER A 101 4.16 23.58 -4.84
CA SER A 101 5.02 22.68 -5.61
C SER A 101 4.28 21.52 -6.27
N GLY A 102 2.98 21.35 -6.05
CA GLY A 102 2.24 20.17 -6.47
C GLY A 102 2.67 18.89 -5.72
N GLY A 103 3.23 19.03 -4.50
CA GLY A 103 3.70 17.90 -3.69
C GLY A 103 5.04 17.31 -4.14
N THR A 104 5.79 18.00 -5.00
CA THR A 104 7.10 17.53 -5.50
C THR A 104 8.25 17.81 -4.55
N MET A 105 8.11 18.81 -3.68
CA MET A 105 9.12 19.10 -2.65
C MET A 105 9.16 18.01 -1.58
N ALA A 106 10.33 17.81 -0.95
CA ALA A 106 10.44 16.97 0.23
C ALA A 106 9.59 17.52 1.37
N PHE A 107 9.05 16.65 2.21
CA PHE A 107 8.42 17.05 3.46
C PHE A 107 9.48 17.65 4.39
N PRO A 108 9.20 18.78 5.06
CA PRO A 108 10.15 19.37 6.00
C PRO A 108 10.54 18.35 7.09
N GLY A 109 11.84 18.04 7.19
CA GLY A 109 12.33 17.01 8.10
C GLY A 109 11.94 15.58 7.77
N GLY A 110 11.36 15.35 6.59
CA GLY A 110 10.87 14.04 6.14
C GLY A 110 11.47 13.61 4.80
N GLU A 111 10.77 12.71 4.12
CA GLU A 111 11.20 12.07 2.89
C GLU A 111 10.73 12.87 1.65
N SER A 112 11.52 12.86 0.57
CA SER A 112 11.03 13.35 -0.72
C SER A 112 10.15 12.30 -1.41
N GLN A 113 9.24 12.75 -2.27
CA GLN A 113 8.40 11.85 -3.06
C GLN A 113 9.27 10.92 -3.93
N GLU A 114 10.37 11.44 -4.50
CA GLU A 114 11.30 10.66 -5.32
C GLU A 114 11.98 9.56 -4.50
N SER A 115 12.52 9.90 -3.32
CA SER A 115 13.17 8.94 -2.42
C SER A 115 12.21 7.85 -1.97
N PHE A 116 10.99 8.23 -1.58
CA PHE A 116 9.92 7.32 -1.20
C PHE A 116 9.57 6.34 -2.33
N ARG A 117 9.31 6.85 -3.53
CA ARG A 117 8.96 6.03 -4.70
C ARG A 117 10.08 5.05 -5.06
N ARG A 118 11.33 5.52 -5.07
CA ARG A 118 12.50 4.67 -5.32
C ARG A 118 12.62 3.54 -4.30
N ARG A 119 12.50 3.85 -3.01
CA ARG A 119 12.52 2.85 -1.92
C ARG A 119 11.41 1.82 -2.08
N CYS A 120 10.20 2.23 -2.42
CA CYS A 120 9.08 1.31 -2.67
C CYS A 120 9.35 0.40 -3.87
N ALA A 121 9.91 0.93 -4.96
CA ALA A 121 10.26 0.17 -6.16
C ALA A 121 11.35 -0.88 -5.86
N GLU A 122 12.43 -0.49 -5.16
CA GLU A 122 13.50 -1.39 -4.75
C GLU A 122 12.97 -2.52 -3.82
N ALA A 123 12.15 -2.17 -2.82
CA ALA A 123 11.52 -3.13 -1.93
C ALA A 123 10.58 -4.10 -2.69
N PHE A 124 9.94 -3.62 -3.74
CA PHE A 124 9.09 -4.46 -4.58
C PHE A 124 9.90 -5.46 -5.41
N LEU A 125 11.04 -5.05 -5.95
CA LEU A 125 11.97 -5.98 -6.63
C LEU A 125 12.48 -7.06 -5.67
N GLU A 126 12.83 -6.70 -4.42
CA GLU A 126 13.21 -7.66 -3.38
C GLU A 126 12.07 -8.68 -3.13
N MET A 127 10.83 -8.22 -3.01
CA MET A 127 9.66 -9.09 -2.84
C MET A 127 9.45 -10.03 -4.02
N MET A 128 9.58 -9.53 -5.25
CA MET A 128 9.40 -10.34 -6.47
C MET A 128 10.47 -11.43 -6.58
N GLU A 129 11.71 -11.11 -6.23
CA GLU A 129 12.79 -12.11 -6.18
C GLU A 129 12.57 -13.15 -5.08
N ALA A 130 12.03 -12.75 -3.91
CA ALA A 130 11.62 -13.68 -2.87
C ALA A 130 10.51 -14.62 -3.36
N CYS A 131 9.47 -14.09 -4.04
CA CYS A 131 8.42 -14.89 -4.66
C CYS A 131 8.99 -15.93 -5.64
N ARG A 132 9.94 -15.52 -6.48
CA ARG A 132 10.59 -16.40 -7.44
C ARG A 132 11.34 -17.53 -6.75
N LYS A 133 12.15 -17.24 -5.73
CA LYS A 133 12.90 -18.24 -4.94
C LYS A 133 12.00 -19.21 -4.21
N MET A 134 10.83 -18.75 -3.75
CA MET A 134 9.84 -19.61 -3.07
C MET A 134 8.97 -20.41 -4.04
N GLY A 135 9.05 -20.16 -5.35
CA GLY A 135 8.16 -20.77 -6.36
C GLY A 135 6.69 -20.40 -6.14
N ALA A 136 6.43 -19.13 -5.75
CA ALA A 136 5.10 -18.69 -5.37
C ALA A 136 4.17 -18.54 -6.58
N ASP A 137 3.02 -19.21 -6.57
CA ASP A 137 1.96 -19.04 -7.57
C ASP A 137 1.12 -17.78 -7.30
N SER A 138 1.06 -17.36 -6.05
CA SER A 138 0.34 -16.16 -5.63
C SER A 138 0.94 -15.53 -4.37
N ALA A 139 0.88 -14.21 -4.30
CA ALA A 139 1.31 -13.45 -3.13
C ALA A 139 0.31 -12.33 -2.80
N ALA A 140 0.16 -12.05 -1.51
CA ALA A 140 -0.49 -10.82 -1.03
C ALA A 140 0.55 -9.92 -0.37
N CYS A 141 0.38 -8.61 -0.55
CA CYS A 141 1.23 -7.60 0.04
C CYS A 141 0.35 -6.57 0.76
N VAL A 142 0.39 -6.55 2.09
CA VAL A 142 -0.39 -5.60 2.90
C VAL A 142 0.49 -4.41 3.24
N VAL A 143 0.19 -3.28 2.62
CA VAL A 143 1.01 -2.07 2.63
C VAL A 143 0.17 -0.80 2.74
N HIS A 144 0.66 0.33 2.27
CA HIS A 144 0.06 1.65 2.37
C HIS A 144 -0.40 2.18 1.03
N GLY A 145 -1.20 3.25 1.06
CA GLY A 145 -1.69 3.89 -0.16
C GLY A 145 -0.55 4.41 -1.03
N GLY A 146 0.39 5.14 -0.44
CA GLY A 146 1.56 5.67 -1.14
C GLY A 146 2.45 4.58 -1.73
N THR A 147 2.65 3.48 -0.99
CA THR A 147 3.42 2.32 -1.46
C THR A 147 2.78 1.67 -2.69
N ILE A 148 1.44 1.46 -2.69
CA ILE A 148 0.72 0.89 -3.83
C ILE A 148 0.79 1.81 -5.04
N MET A 149 0.54 3.11 -4.85
CA MET A 149 0.66 4.11 -5.91
C MET A 149 2.06 4.12 -6.52
N SER A 150 3.12 4.02 -5.69
CA SER A 150 4.51 3.97 -6.16
C SER A 150 4.80 2.74 -7.02
N ILE A 151 4.38 1.57 -6.56
CA ILE A 151 4.59 0.29 -7.26
C ILE A 151 3.84 0.30 -8.60
N LEU A 152 2.57 0.69 -8.62
CA LEU A 152 1.76 0.65 -9.83
C LEU A 152 2.15 1.73 -10.84
N ALA A 153 2.52 2.93 -10.40
CA ALA A 153 3.03 3.97 -11.30
C ALA A 153 4.35 3.55 -11.99
N GLU A 154 5.16 2.70 -11.34
CA GLU A 154 6.43 2.22 -11.89
C GLU A 154 6.26 1.00 -12.80
N TYR A 155 5.40 0.05 -12.42
CA TYR A 155 5.39 -1.28 -13.04
C TYR A 155 4.09 -1.64 -13.77
N ALA A 156 2.97 -0.91 -13.58
CA ALA A 156 1.69 -1.27 -14.21
C ALA A 156 1.71 -1.11 -15.73
N VAL A 157 1.00 -2.00 -16.42
CA VAL A 157 0.76 -1.93 -17.86
C VAL A 157 -0.77 -2.00 -18.08
N PRO A 158 -1.37 -0.97 -18.75
CA PRO A 158 -0.74 0.26 -19.21
C PRO A 158 -0.23 1.14 -18.06
N ARG A 159 0.76 1.99 -18.35
CA ARG A 159 1.27 2.98 -17.37
C ARG A 159 0.28 4.09 -17.17
N GLU A 160 0.10 4.48 -15.92
CA GLU A 160 -0.76 5.58 -15.48
C GLU A 160 -0.04 6.43 -14.44
N ASP A 161 -0.53 7.66 -14.24
CA ASP A 161 0.02 8.58 -13.25
C ASP A 161 -0.12 8.06 -11.82
N PHE A 162 0.79 8.49 -10.94
CA PHE A 162 0.84 8.08 -9.54
C PHE A 162 -0.53 8.16 -8.83
N TYR A 163 -1.25 9.28 -8.96
CA TYR A 163 -2.54 9.47 -8.28
C TYR A 163 -3.70 8.70 -8.92
N HIS A 164 -3.55 8.17 -10.13
CA HIS A 164 -4.51 7.25 -10.74
C HIS A 164 -4.73 6.00 -9.86
N TRP A 165 -3.69 5.53 -9.19
CA TRP A 165 -3.70 4.31 -8.38
C TRP A 165 -4.18 4.50 -6.95
N GLN A 166 -4.84 5.62 -6.64
CA GLN A 166 -5.35 5.89 -5.30
C GLN A 166 -6.46 4.92 -4.91
N ILE A 167 -6.37 4.38 -3.67
CA ILE A 167 -7.34 3.44 -3.11
C ILE A 167 -7.69 3.79 -1.65
N LYS A 168 -8.86 3.33 -1.19
CA LYS A 168 -9.31 3.47 0.19
C LYS A 168 -8.69 2.40 1.08
N ASN A 169 -8.77 2.60 2.41
CA ASN A 169 -8.33 1.60 3.39
C ASN A 169 -9.11 0.28 3.21
N GLY A 170 -8.40 -0.85 3.25
CA GLY A 170 -8.97 -2.17 3.02
C GLY A 170 -9.23 -2.54 1.57
N GLU A 171 -9.07 -1.61 0.61
CA GLU A 171 -9.14 -1.93 -0.82
C GLU A 171 -7.80 -2.44 -1.33
N GLY A 172 -7.80 -3.03 -2.54
CA GLY A 172 -6.59 -3.53 -3.19
C GLY A 172 -6.71 -3.63 -4.70
N TYR A 173 -5.58 -3.96 -5.30
CA TYR A 173 -5.47 -4.29 -6.72
C TYR A 173 -5.02 -5.74 -6.88
N ALA A 174 -5.69 -6.48 -7.76
CA ALA A 174 -5.25 -7.77 -8.25
C ALA A 174 -4.44 -7.57 -9.54
N CYS A 175 -3.23 -8.12 -9.56
CA CYS A 175 -2.31 -8.00 -10.68
C CYS A 175 -1.81 -9.38 -11.10
N GLY A 176 -1.44 -9.51 -12.36
CA GLY A 176 -0.66 -10.63 -12.90
C GLY A 176 0.80 -10.22 -13.09
N ALA A 177 1.73 -11.10 -12.72
CA ALA A 177 3.15 -10.95 -12.99
C ALA A 177 3.73 -12.24 -13.57
N ASP A 178 4.66 -12.11 -14.50
CA ASP A 178 5.45 -13.23 -15.04
C ASP A 178 6.83 -13.22 -14.38
N LEU A 179 7.10 -14.17 -13.50
CA LEU A 179 8.35 -14.23 -12.73
C LEU A 179 9.59 -14.50 -13.61
N ASP A 180 9.44 -15.18 -14.75
CA ASP A 180 10.54 -15.42 -15.66
C ASP A 180 10.89 -14.14 -16.41
N GLN A 181 9.90 -13.36 -16.84
CA GLN A 181 10.11 -12.03 -17.41
C GLN A 181 10.76 -11.09 -16.41
N TRP A 182 10.33 -11.11 -15.13
CA TRP A 182 10.96 -10.32 -14.06
C TRP A 182 12.42 -10.67 -13.86
N ALA A 183 12.75 -11.97 -13.87
CA ALA A 183 14.14 -12.42 -13.79
C ALA A 183 14.98 -12.00 -15.00
N ALA A 184 14.35 -11.82 -16.17
CA ALA A 184 14.97 -11.32 -17.39
C ALA A 184 15.05 -9.77 -17.48
N GLY A 185 14.62 -9.06 -16.43
CA GLY A 185 14.65 -7.59 -16.37
C GLY A 185 13.44 -6.90 -17.01
N ILE A 186 12.40 -7.64 -17.39
CA ILE A 186 11.14 -7.11 -17.93
C ILE A 186 10.13 -7.02 -16.77
N HIS A 187 10.05 -5.84 -16.16
CA HIS A 187 9.26 -5.62 -14.95
C HIS A 187 7.89 -5.01 -15.30
N GLU A 188 6.89 -5.87 -15.49
CA GLU A 188 5.53 -5.48 -15.85
C GLU A 188 4.49 -6.14 -14.92
N LEU A 189 3.52 -5.33 -14.47
CA LEU A 189 2.34 -5.77 -13.75
C LEU A 189 1.10 -5.54 -14.61
N LYS A 190 0.40 -6.61 -14.98
CA LYS A 190 -0.92 -6.51 -15.59
C LYS A 190 -1.96 -6.33 -14.50
N VAL A 191 -2.52 -5.11 -14.38
CA VAL A 191 -3.58 -4.83 -13.41
C VAL A 191 -4.87 -5.45 -13.93
N CYS A 192 -5.43 -6.42 -13.19
CA CYS A 192 -6.63 -7.15 -13.58
C CYS A 192 -7.90 -6.45 -13.09
N GLU A 193 -7.92 -6.12 -11.79
CA GLU A 193 -9.08 -5.46 -11.18
C GLU A 193 -8.70 -4.72 -9.90
N LYS A 194 -9.49 -3.70 -9.59
CA LYS A 194 -9.55 -3.11 -8.25
C LYS A 194 -10.63 -3.85 -7.46
N PHE A 195 -10.27 -4.43 -6.32
CA PHE A 195 -11.25 -5.05 -5.44
C PHE A 195 -11.50 -4.19 -4.20
N SER A 196 -12.75 -4.16 -3.79
CA SER A 196 -13.21 -3.41 -2.63
C SER A 196 -14.20 -4.23 -1.86
N ALA A 197 -14.49 -3.72 -0.69
CA ALA A 197 -15.55 -4.15 0.18
C ALA A 197 -16.91 -4.36 -0.51
N GLU A 198 -17.21 -3.57 -1.52
CA GLU A 198 -18.50 -3.62 -2.25
C GLU A 198 -18.55 -4.74 -3.28
N SER A 199 -17.42 -5.18 -3.80
CA SER A 199 -17.36 -6.26 -4.80
C SER A 199 -17.66 -7.64 -4.22
N GLY A 200 -17.43 -7.86 -2.92
CA GLY A 200 -17.76 -9.13 -2.22
C GLY A 200 -19.26 -9.39 -1.98
N LYS A 201 -20.11 -8.37 -2.09
CA LYS A 201 -21.57 -8.50 -1.86
C LYS A 201 -22.37 -9.03 -3.06
N ARG A 202 -21.74 -9.30 -4.20
CA ARG A 202 -22.44 -9.80 -5.40
C ARG A 202 -22.75 -11.29 -5.42
N GLY A 203 -22.39 -12.06 -4.37
CA GLY A 203 -22.61 -13.51 -4.28
C GLY A 203 -23.88 -13.97 -3.56
N GLU A 204 -24.68 -13.09 -2.94
CA GLU A 204 -25.86 -13.46 -2.15
C GLU A 204 -27.19 -12.95 -2.75
N ARG A 205 -27.34 -13.03 -4.07
CA ARG A 205 -28.67 -12.92 -4.70
C ARG A 205 -28.79 -13.97 -5.80
N GLN A 206 -29.09 -15.18 -5.38
CA GLN A 206 -30.00 -16.10 -6.10
C GLN A 206 -30.51 -17.17 -5.13
#